data_f4872c111e35df104849ac13898a9ffb
#
_entry.id   f4872c111e35df104849ac13898a9ffb
#
_cell.length_a   1.000
_cell.length_b   1.000
_cell.length_c   1.000
_cell.angle_alpha   90.00
_cell.angle_beta   90.00
_cell.angle_gamma   90.00
#
_symmetry.space_group_name_H-M   'P 1'
#
loop_
_entity.id
_entity.type
_entity.pdbx_description
1 polymer ?
#
loop_
_entity_poly.entity_id
_entity_poly.type
_entity_poly.pdbx_seq_one_letter_code
_entity_poly.pdbx_strand_id
1 'polypeptide(L)'
;IDASFDDGDTWIKCDYIVRPRKEFGLVSMIQPTLWEDDEGNIHALMRTDKGRIYKSVSTDGGLKWSKAERTEIPNNNSGIDCVRVPDGRIFLVYNNVEENWGDRSPLNLAVSEDNGKTFKDICELENEKGGEFSYPSITYYNNKLHIAYTYNRKQIMYCETEI
;
A
#
# COMPACT_ATOMS: atom_id res chain seq x y z
N ILE A 1 -1.86 12.77 7.76
CA ILE A 1 -0.47 12.34 8.02
C ILE A 1 0.13 13.30 9.04
N ASP A 2 0.88 12.79 9.96
CA ASP A 2 1.69 13.56 10.91
C ASP A 2 3.14 13.08 10.77
N ALA A 3 4.12 13.96 11.00
CA ALA A 3 5.54 13.64 10.93
C ALA A 3 6.23 13.94 12.25
N SER A 4 7.21 13.12 12.61
CA SER A 4 8.17 13.38 13.68
C SER A 4 9.57 13.43 13.08
N PHE A 5 10.40 14.36 13.56
CA PHE A 5 11.80 14.53 13.14
C PHE A 5 12.76 14.35 14.34
N ASP A 6 12.25 13.83 15.45
CA ASP A 6 12.94 13.63 16.73
C ASP A 6 12.55 12.29 17.37
N ASP A 7 12.51 11.22 16.56
CA ASP A 7 12.23 9.85 16.97
C ASP A 7 10.89 9.66 17.72
N GLY A 8 9.91 10.53 17.43
CA GLY A 8 8.56 10.44 17.99
C GLY A 8 8.33 11.26 19.25
N ASP A 9 9.30 12.05 19.71
CA ASP A 9 9.16 12.92 20.87
C ASP A 9 8.17 14.06 20.61
N THR A 10 8.19 14.63 19.39
CA THR A 10 7.21 15.62 18.96
C THR A 10 6.61 15.25 17.60
N TRP A 11 5.37 15.68 17.35
CA TRP A 11 4.63 15.40 16.12
C TRP A 11 4.13 16.69 15.47
N ILE A 12 4.37 16.84 14.19
CA ILE A 12 3.92 17.96 13.38
C ILE A 12 2.76 17.47 12.49
N LYS A 13 1.65 18.19 12.55
CA LYS A 13 0.52 17.94 11.66
C LYS A 13 0.86 18.42 10.25
N CYS A 14 0.92 17.48 9.31
CA CYS A 14 1.20 17.76 7.91
C CYS A 14 -0.06 18.14 7.13
N ASP A 15 0.12 18.62 5.89
CA ASP A 15 -0.97 18.90 5.00
C ASP A 15 -1.76 17.64 4.63
N TYR A 16 -3.03 17.80 4.34
CA TYR A 16 -3.87 16.71 3.84
C TYR A 16 -3.53 16.38 2.40
N ILE A 17 -3.49 15.09 2.06
CA ILE A 17 -3.48 14.65 0.67
C ILE A 17 -4.79 15.07 0.01
N VAL A 18 -4.70 15.92 -1.02
CA VAL A 18 -5.86 16.46 -1.72
C VAL A 18 -6.52 15.36 -2.55
N ARG A 19 -7.80 15.11 -2.30
CA ARG A 19 -8.61 14.12 -3.03
C ARG A 19 -9.06 14.67 -4.38
N PRO A 20 -9.04 13.85 -5.46
CA PRO A 20 -9.66 14.26 -6.71
C PRO A 20 -11.18 14.38 -6.56
N ARG A 21 -11.76 15.46 -7.12
CA ARG A 21 -13.19 15.75 -6.98
C ARG A 21 -14.01 15.64 -8.27
N LYS A 22 -13.37 15.67 -9.44
CA LYS A 22 -14.09 15.93 -10.71
C LYS A 22 -14.57 14.70 -11.48
N GLU A 23 -13.90 13.55 -11.41
CA GLU A 23 -14.22 12.40 -12.28
C GLU A 23 -15.04 11.31 -11.61
N PHE A 24 -14.89 11.12 -10.29
CA PHE A 24 -15.48 9.98 -9.58
C PHE A 24 -16.26 10.38 -8.31
N GLY A 25 -16.60 11.66 -8.16
CA GLY A 25 -17.15 12.18 -6.92
C GLY A 25 -16.08 12.27 -5.80
N LEU A 26 -16.51 12.28 -4.54
CA LEU A 26 -15.59 12.29 -3.41
C LEU A 26 -14.98 10.88 -3.24
N VAL A 27 -13.66 10.79 -3.35
CA VAL A 27 -12.90 9.54 -3.11
C VAL A 27 -12.65 9.40 -1.62
N SER A 28 -13.04 8.27 -1.04
CA SER A 28 -12.62 7.89 0.31
C SER A 28 -11.23 7.24 0.23
N MET A 29 -10.24 7.83 0.90
CA MET A 29 -8.85 7.34 0.93
C MET A 29 -8.42 7.21 2.38
N ILE A 30 -7.93 6.03 2.77
CA ILE A 30 -7.47 5.74 4.12
C ILE A 30 -6.29 4.77 4.11
N GLN A 31 -5.63 4.62 5.27
CA GLN A 31 -4.58 3.63 5.52
C GLN A 31 -3.48 3.67 4.45
N PRO A 32 -2.70 4.75 4.38
CA PRO A 32 -1.56 4.81 3.48
C PRO A 32 -0.46 3.84 3.91
N THR A 33 0.20 3.23 2.93
CA THR A 33 1.51 2.63 3.07
C THR A 33 2.53 3.51 2.38
N LEU A 34 3.76 3.59 2.90
CA LEU A 34 4.74 4.59 2.50
C LEU A 34 6.08 3.94 2.15
N TRP A 35 6.81 4.55 1.22
CA TRP A 35 8.25 4.32 1.04
C TRP A 35 8.95 5.62 0.69
N GLU A 36 10.25 5.68 0.98
CA GLU A 36 11.15 6.76 0.55
C GLU A 36 12.00 6.29 -0.62
N ASP A 37 12.15 7.12 -1.65
CA ASP A 37 13.02 6.84 -2.79
C ASP A 37 14.45 7.37 -2.57
N ASP A 38 15.35 7.11 -3.54
CA ASP A 38 16.76 7.51 -3.44
C ASP A 38 16.98 9.03 -3.50
N GLU A 39 15.97 9.79 -3.92
CA GLU A 39 15.98 11.26 -3.96
C GLU A 39 15.40 11.87 -2.67
N GLY A 40 14.96 11.04 -1.72
CA GLY A 40 14.36 11.48 -0.46
C GLY A 40 12.88 11.86 -0.59
N ASN A 41 12.23 11.53 -1.70
CA ASN A 41 10.80 11.73 -1.84
C ASN A 41 10.03 10.62 -1.11
N ILE A 42 8.97 10.99 -0.41
CA ILE A 42 8.10 10.04 0.25
C ILE A 42 6.88 9.77 -0.62
N HIS A 43 6.69 8.54 -0.98
CA HIS A 43 5.54 8.07 -1.77
C HIS A 43 4.49 7.43 -0.86
N ALA A 44 3.22 7.62 -1.20
CA ALA A 44 2.08 7.04 -0.50
C ALA A 44 1.17 6.28 -1.47
N LEU A 45 0.82 5.04 -1.13
CA LEU A 45 -0.29 4.32 -1.74
C LEU A 45 -1.44 4.21 -0.73
N MET A 46 -2.67 4.44 -1.19
CA MET A 46 -3.85 4.47 -0.33
C MET A 46 -4.95 3.58 -0.89
N ARG A 47 -5.56 2.80 -0.01
CA ARG A 47 -6.81 2.10 -0.35
C ARG A 47 -7.92 3.10 -0.60
N THR A 48 -8.86 2.75 -1.49
CA THR A 48 -9.98 3.63 -1.81
C THR A 48 -11.29 2.88 -2.01
N ASP A 49 -12.39 3.63 -2.05
CA ASP A 49 -13.73 3.15 -2.41
C ASP A 49 -14.02 3.22 -3.94
N LYS A 50 -12.98 3.42 -4.77
CA LYS A 50 -13.11 3.64 -6.22
C LYS A 50 -12.49 2.55 -7.09
N GLY A 51 -12.33 1.35 -6.55
CA GLY A 51 -11.85 0.19 -7.30
C GLY A 51 -10.37 0.21 -7.65
N ARG A 52 -9.63 1.26 -7.26
CA ARG A 52 -8.19 1.40 -7.53
C ARG A 52 -7.46 1.98 -6.33
N ILE A 53 -6.19 1.62 -6.19
CA ILE A 53 -5.25 2.30 -5.30
C ILE A 53 -5.00 3.71 -5.84
N TYR A 54 -4.87 4.68 -4.96
CA TYR A 54 -4.44 6.04 -5.30
C TYR A 54 -3.05 6.28 -4.72
N LYS A 55 -2.28 7.12 -5.41
CA LYS A 55 -0.93 7.50 -5.01
C LYS A 55 -0.81 9.00 -4.78
N SER A 56 0.16 9.39 -3.94
CA SER A 56 0.60 10.76 -3.73
C SER A 56 2.08 10.78 -3.39
N VAL A 57 2.75 11.91 -3.59
CA VAL A 57 4.18 12.06 -3.34
C VAL A 57 4.40 13.35 -2.55
N SER A 58 5.33 13.28 -1.60
CA SER A 58 5.89 14.42 -0.90
C SER A 58 7.37 14.57 -1.23
N THR A 59 7.81 15.80 -1.48
CA THR A 59 9.22 16.15 -1.76
C THR A 59 9.84 16.99 -0.64
N ASP A 60 9.18 17.08 0.51
CA ASP A 60 9.59 17.92 1.65
C ASP A 60 9.45 17.19 2.99
N GLY A 61 9.75 15.88 3.01
CA GLY A 61 9.74 15.08 4.23
C GLY A 61 8.35 14.75 4.77
N GLY A 62 7.34 14.73 3.92
CA GLY A 62 5.97 14.40 4.30
C GLY A 62 5.12 15.59 4.75
N LEU A 63 5.64 16.81 4.72
CA LEU A 63 4.93 18.00 5.18
C LEU A 63 3.83 18.42 4.20
N LYS A 64 4.12 18.37 2.89
CA LYS A 64 3.15 18.65 1.82
C LYS A 64 3.08 17.48 0.85
N TRP A 65 1.90 17.29 0.29
CA TRP A 65 1.60 16.16 -0.58
C TRP A 65 1.03 16.62 -1.91
N SER A 66 1.43 15.96 -2.98
CA SER A 66 0.78 16.13 -4.28
C SER A 66 -0.70 15.77 -4.19
N LYS A 67 -1.51 16.27 -5.15
CA LYS A 67 -2.87 15.78 -5.30
C LYS A 67 -2.84 14.28 -5.58
N ALA A 68 -3.71 13.52 -4.90
CA ALA A 68 -3.80 12.09 -5.13
C ALA A 68 -4.21 11.77 -6.58
N GLU A 69 -3.57 10.77 -7.15
CA GLU A 69 -3.80 10.28 -8.51
C GLU A 69 -4.23 8.82 -8.48
N ARG A 70 -5.15 8.47 -9.37
CA ARG A 70 -5.60 7.09 -9.57
C ARG A 70 -4.49 6.27 -10.23
N THR A 71 -4.23 5.07 -9.72
CA THR A 71 -3.34 4.09 -10.35
C THR A 71 -4.14 3.04 -11.14
N GLU A 72 -3.44 2.17 -11.84
CA GLU A 72 -4.05 1.00 -12.50
C GLU A 72 -4.17 -0.22 -11.57
N ILE A 73 -3.66 -0.14 -10.33
CA ILE A 73 -3.70 -1.24 -9.37
C ILE A 73 -5.12 -1.38 -8.80
N PRO A 74 -5.76 -2.54 -8.93
CA PRO A 74 -7.07 -2.79 -8.35
C PRO A 74 -7.08 -2.64 -6.83
N ASN A 75 -8.22 -2.25 -6.27
CA ASN A 75 -8.43 -2.23 -4.83
C ASN A 75 -9.92 -2.32 -4.50
N ASN A 76 -10.28 -3.33 -3.73
CA ASN A 76 -11.63 -3.59 -3.27
C ASN A 76 -11.98 -2.85 -1.97
N ASN A 77 -11.28 -1.76 -1.66
CA ASN A 77 -11.38 -1.04 -0.40
C ASN A 77 -10.92 -1.88 0.82
N SER A 78 -9.93 -2.74 0.61
CA SER A 78 -9.22 -3.44 1.69
C SER A 78 -7.82 -2.85 1.93
N GLY A 79 -7.24 -3.16 3.11
CA GLY A 79 -5.90 -2.71 3.49
C GLY A 79 -4.84 -3.24 2.54
N ILE A 80 -3.80 -2.46 2.39
CA ILE A 80 -2.60 -2.75 1.58
C ILE A 80 -1.37 -2.45 2.41
N ASP A 81 -0.24 -3.08 2.09
CA ASP A 81 1.05 -2.69 2.65
C ASP A 81 2.18 -2.93 1.66
N CYS A 82 3.23 -2.09 1.73
CA CYS A 82 4.39 -2.20 0.86
C CYS A 82 5.70 -2.01 1.63
N VAL A 83 6.77 -2.53 1.05
CA VAL A 83 8.15 -2.32 1.52
C VAL A 83 9.06 -2.06 0.34
N ARG A 84 9.94 -1.06 0.46
CA ARG A 84 11.07 -0.87 -0.44
C ARG A 84 12.27 -1.63 0.08
N VAL A 85 12.92 -2.40 -0.78
CA VAL A 85 14.12 -3.17 -0.45
C VAL A 85 15.39 -2.45 -0.94
N PRO A 86 16.60 -2.82 -0.45
CA PRO A 86 17.83 -2.06 -0.71
C PRO A 86 18.23 -1.93 -2.18
N ASP A 87 17.79 -2.80 -3.07
CA ASP A 87 18.03 -2.70 -4.51
C ASP A 87 17.05 -1.78 -5.25
N GLY A 88 16.13 -1.15 -4.53
CA GLY A 88 15.17 -0.18 -5.05
C GLY A 88 13.82 -0.78 -5.45
N ARG A 89 13.67 -2.11 -5.52
CA ARG A 89 12.37 -2.75 -5.77
C ARG A 89 11.39 -2.44 -4.63
N ILE A 90 10.12 -2.34 -4.99
CA ILE A 90 9.03 -2.15 -4.04
C ILE A 90 8.10 -3.35 -4.12
N PHE A 91 7.86 -4.01 -3.01
CA PHE A 91 6.91 -5.12 -2.92
C PHE A 91 5.61 -4.63 -2.27
N LEU A 92 4.49 -5.01 -2.85
CA LEU A 92 3.14 -4.63 -2.42
C LEU A 92 2.31 -5.89 -2.17
N VAL A 93 1.65 -5.95 -1.02
CA VAL A 93 0.64 -6.97 -0.72
C VAL A 93 -0.74 -6.33 -0.74
N TYR A 94 -1.66 -6.90 -1.54
CA TYR A 94 -2.97 -6.33 -1.77
C TYR A 94 -3.97 -7.39 -2.28
N ASN A 95 -5.26 -7.08 -2.23
CA ASN A 95 -6.27 -7.90 -2.91
C ASN A 95 -6.46 -7.40 -4.35
N ASN A 96 -6.16 -8.24 -5.35
CA ASN A 96 -6.31 -7.92 -6.76
C ASN A 96 -7.79 -8.03 -7.21
N VAL A 97 -8.63 -7.20 -6.62
CA VAL A 97 -10.09 -7.13 -6.87
C VAL A 97 -10.49 -5.67 -6.99
N GLU A 98 -11.23 -5.33 -8.05
CA GLU A 98 -11.64 -3.95 -8.34
C GLU A 98 -12.95 -3.53 -7.67
N GLU A 99 -13.84 -4.48 -7.39
CA GLU A 99 -15.17 -4.20 -6.85
C GLU A 99 -15.08 -3.63 -5.43
N ASN A 100 -15.66 -2.44 -5.21
CA ASN A 100 -15.72 -1.84 -3.87
C ASN A 100 -16.52 -2.74 -2.92
N TRP A 101 -15.89 -3.11 -1.79
CA TRP A 101 -16.37 -4.14 -0.85
C TRP A 101 -16.49 -5.54 -1.47
N GLY A 102 -15.81 -5.79 -2.59
CA GLY A 102 -15.66 -7.11 -3.19
C GLY A 102 -14.89 -8.09 -2.32
N ASP A 103 -14.80 -9.33 -2.81
CA ASP A 103 -14.11 -10.42 -2.13
C ASP A 103 -12.67 -10.05 -1.72
N ARG A 104 -12.21 -10.56 -0.59
CA ARG A 104 -10.83 -10.42 -0.12
C ARG A 104 -9.95 -11.61 -0.47
N SER A 105 -10.25 -12.21 -1.60
CA SER A 105 -9.51 -13.26 -2.28
C SER A 105 -9.54 -12.95 -3.77
N PRO A 106 -8.41 -13.02 -4.49
CA PRO A 106 -7.07 -13.43 -4.00
C PRO A 106 -6.38 -12.36 -3.14
N LEU A 107 -5.34 -12.77 -2.40
CA LEU A 107 -4.32 -11.92 -1.80
C LEU A 107 -3.01 -12.08 -2.58
N ASN A 108 -2.53 -11.02 -3.18
CA ASN A 108 -1.41 -11.04 -4.10
C ASN A 108 -0.17 -10.35 -3.52
N LEU A 109 1.00 -10.85 -3.91
CA LEU A 109 2.26 -10.15 -3.80
C LEU A 109 2.66 -9.65 -5.19
N ALA A 110 2.90 -8.36 -5.30
CA ALA A 110 3.37 -7.70 -6.52
C ALA A 110 4.70 -7.00 -6.30
N VAL A 111 5.44 -6.77 -7.38
CA VAL A 111 6.71 -6.05 -7.39
C VAL A 111 6.67 -4.89 -8.38
N SER A 112 7.29 -3.78 -7.99
CA SER A 112 7.63 -2.65 -8.85
C SER A 112 9.15 -2.51 -8.95
N GLU A 113 9.66 -2.34 -10.17
CA GLU A 113 11.06 -2.08 -10.49
C GLU A 113 11.28 -0.64 -10.99
N ASP A 114 10.25 0.18 -10.98
CA ASP A 114 10.22 1.53 -11.55
C ASP A 114 9.76 2.61 -10.57
N ASN A 115 10.11 2.42 -9.29
CA ASN A 115 9.76 3.32 -8.19
C ASN A 115 8.23 3.52 -8.04
N GLY A 116 7.48 2.42 -8.10
CA GLY A 116 6.02 2.43 -7.84
C GLY A 116 5.17 3.02 -8.97
N LYS A 117 5.72 3.15 -10.19
CA LYS A 117 4.94 3.58 -11.37
C LYS A 117 4.06 2.45 -11.88
N THR A 118 4.62 1.23 -11.97
CA THR A 118 3.90 0.02 -12.33
C THR A 118 4.18 -1.10 -11.33
N PHE A 119 3.20 -2.01 -11.19
CA PHE A 119 3.33 -3.21 -10.35
C PHE A 119 2.95 -4.44 -11.15
N LYS A 120 3.70 -5.52 -10.96
CA LYS A 120 3.46 -6.83 -11.58
C LYS A 120 3.26 -7.86 -10.48
N ASP A 121 2.15 -8.60 -10.53
CA ASP A 121 1.92 -9.73 -9.65
C ASP A 121 2.97 -10.82 -9.87
N ILE A 122 3.56 -11.32 -8.79
CA ILE A 122 4.58 -12.37 -8.80
C ILE A 122 4.13 -13.62 -8.04
N CYS A 123 3.16 -13.48 -7.13
CA CYS A 123 2.65 -14.59 -6.35
C CYS A 123 1.21 -14.31 -5.87
N GLU A 124 0.36 -15.33 -5.92
CA GLU A 124 -0.88 -15.38 -5.14
C GLU A 124 -0.55 -16.04 -3.80
N LEU A 125 -0.61 -15.28 -2.70
CA LEU A 125 -0.38 -15.80 -1.35
C LEU A 125 -1.55 -16.68 -0.93
N GLU A 126 -2.76 -16.26 -1.32
CA GLU A 126 -4.01 -16.95 -1.06
C GLU A 126 -4.97 -16.78 -2.24
N ASN A 127 -5.71 -17.85 -2.57
CA ASN A 127 -6.69 -17.82 -3.66
C ASN A 127 -7.87 -18.78 -3.39
N GLU A 128 -8.34 -18.87 -2.15
CA GLU A 128 -9.51 -19.68 -1.82
C GLU A 128 -10.79 -18.90 -2.07
N LYS A 129 -11.69 -19.45 -2.89
CA LYS A 129 -12.99 -18.82 -3.19
C LYS A 129 -13.82 -18.65 -1.93
N GLY A 130 -14.25 -17.41 -1.65
CA GLY A 130 -15.01 -17.06 -0.45
C GLY A 130 -14.15 -16.94 0.81
N GLY A 131 -12.82 -17.06 0.67
CA GLY A 131 -11.88 -16.76 1.75
C GLY A 131 -11.81 -15.26 2.02
N GLU A 132 -11.41 -14.90 3.24
CA GLU A 132 -11.13 -13.52 3.62
C GLU A 132 -9.68 -13.37 4.08
N PHE A 133 -8.84 -12.80 3.20
CA PHE A 133 -7.43 -12.55 3.43
C PHE A 133 -7.18 -11.06 3.35
N SER A 134 -6.84 -10.44 4.47
CA SER A 134 -6.87 -8.98 4.56
C SER A 134 -5.90 -8.40 5.55
N TYR A 135 -5.76 -7.07 5.51
CA TYR A 135 -4.88 -6.31 6.40
C TYR A 135 -3.46 -6.86 6.43
N PRO A 136 -2.80 -6.96 5.27
CA PRO A 136 -1.43 -7.41 5.20
C PRO A 136 -0.49 -6.42 5.92
N SER A 137 0.62 -6.97 6.40
CA SER A 137 1.82 -6.23 6.78
C SER A 137 3.01 -6.90 6.12
N ILE A 138 3.92 -6.14 5.52
CA ILE A 138 5.11 -6.65 4.87
C ILE A 138 6.34 -5.89 5.36
N THR A 139 7.40 -6.63 5.67
CA THR A 139 8.70 -6.07 6.04
C THR A 139 9.82 -6.82 5.32
N TYR A 140 10.99 -6.20 5.24
CA TYR A 140 12.19 -6.81 4.69
C TYR A 140 13.27 -6.93 5.77
N TYR A 141 13.77 -8.15 5.94
CA TYR A 141 14.85 -8.42 6.88
C TYR A 141 15.62 -9.68 6.46
N ASN A 142 16.96 -9.70 6.62
CA ASN A 142 17.82 -10.83 6.29
C ASN A 142 17.61 -11.39 4.87
N ASN A 143 17.51 -10.52 3.87
CA ASN A 143 17.30 -10.87 2.47
C ASN A 143 15.98 -11.61 2.19
N LYS A 144 15.00 -11.45 3.06
CA LYS A 144 13.66 -12.05 2.94
C LYS A 144 12.57 -11.01 3.13
N LEU A 145 11.46 -11.24 2.47
CA LEU A 145 10.18 -10.59 2.79
C LEU A 145 9.48 -11.40 3.89
N HIS A 146 9.01 -10.71 4.90
CA HIS A 146 8.20 -11.25 5.98
C HIS A 146 6.81 -10.66 5.86
N ILE A 147 5.80 -11.50 5.66
CA ILE A 147 4.43 -11.09 5.38
C ILE A 147 3.51 -11.71 6.43
N ALA A 148 2.68 -10.87 7.05
CA ALA A 148 1.63 -11.31 7.94
C ALA A 148 0.28 -10.76 7.47
N TYR A 149 -0.81 -11.51 7.61
CA TYR A 149 -2.15 -11.08 7.22
C TYR A 149 -3.23 -11.81 8.02
N THR A 150 -4.42 -11.23 8.05
CA THR A 150 -5.61 -11.85 8.64
C THR A 150 -6.10 -12.99 7.73
N TYR A 151 -6.28 -14.17 8.31
CA TYR A 151 -6.84 -15.34 7.64
C TYR A 151 -8.25 -15.63 8.17
N ASN A 152 -9.26 -15.39 7.33
CA ASN A 152 -10.69 -15.66 7.63
C ASN A 152 -11.18 -15.03 8.95
N ARG A 153 -10.58 -13.92 9.40
CA ARG A 153 -10.82 -13.26 10.70
C ARG A 153 -10.71 -14.18 11.92
N LYS A 154 -10.00 -15.28 11.79
CA LYS A 154 -9.85 -16.29 12.85
C LYS A 154 -8.43 -16.37 13.38
N GLN A 155 -7.45 -16.05 12.53
CA GLN A 155 -6.05 -16.16 12.88
C GLN A 155 -5.21 -15.19 12.05
N ILE A 156 -3.95 -15.03 12.44
CA ILE A 156 -2.93 -14.37 11.64
C ILE A 156 -2.08 -15.45 10.96
N MET A 157 -1.95 -15.33 9.66
CA MET A 157 -0.98 -16.12 8.89
C MET A 157 0.32 -15.33 8.78
N TYR A 158 1.42 -16.08 8.75
CA TYR A 158 2.74 -15.55 8.49
C TYR A 158 3.42 -16.42 7.43
N CYS A 159 4.08 -15.77 6.49
CA CYS A 159 4.96 -16.43 5.54
C CYS A 159 6.21 -15.60 5.29
N GLU A 160 7.27 -16.26 4.83
CA GLU A 160 8.50 -15.60 4.38
C GLU A 160 8.89 -16.11 3.00
N THR A 161 9.54 -15.24 2.21
CA THR A 161 10.09 -15.60 0.91
C THR A 161 11.41 -14.88 0.65
N GLU A 162 12.35 -15.55 0.00
CA GLU A 162 13.56 -14.92 -0.53
C GLU A 162 13.24 -14.08 -1.78
N ILE A 163 14.05 -13.05 -2.04
CA ILE A 163 13.86 -12.11 -3.16
C ILE A 163 15.08 -12.05 -4.09
#